data_07fd1ab8c8febde28f605695302cdeb4
#
_entry.id   07fd1ab8c8febde28f605695302cdeb4
#
_cell.length_a   1.000
_cell.length_b   1.000
_cell.length_c   1.000
_cell.angle_alpha   90.00
_cell.angle_beta   90.00
_cell.angle_gamma   90.00
#
_symmetry.space_group_name_H-M   'P 1'
#
loop_
_entity.id
_entity.type
_entity.pdbx_description
1 polymer ?
#
loop_
_entity_poly.entity_id
_entity_poly.type
_entity_poly.pdbx_seq_one_letter_code
_entity_poly.pdbx_strand_id
1 'polypeptide(L)'
;MPRSERIVTIEDTLELVPPHKNCVRLLASKGGQSAAKVDAQSLLEASLRMRPDRLLLGELRGAETFTFLQAINTGHPGSLTTVHANSPRAAYERLALMVMQSGVSLGKADVLAYLEEVIPVVVQLGRENGNRIVSEILFAGNEG
;
A
#
# COMPACT_ATOMS: atom_id res chain seq x y z
N MET A 1 -15.88 2.32 6.61
CA MET A 1 -15.86 0.98 5.99
C MET A 1 -17.11 0.23 6.41
N PRO A 2 -17.82 -0.43 5.49
CA PRO A 2 -19.01 -1.25 5.80
C PRO A 2 -18.66 -2.39 6.78
N ARG A 3 -19.55 -2.68 7.72
CA ARG A 3 -19.29 -3.72 8.75
C ARG A 3 -19.21 -5.15 8.23
N SER A 4 -19.73 -5.38 7.03
CA SER A 4 -19.71 -6.69 6.33
C SER A 4 -18.40 -6.97 5.64
N GLU A 5 -17.59 -5.96 5.34
CA GLU A 5 -16.32 -6.12 4.63
C GLU A 5 -15.30 -6.89 5.47
N ARG A 6 -14.46 -7.66 4.79
CA ARG A 6 -13.28 -8.28 5.37
C ARG A 6 -12.07 -7.42 5.11
N ILE A 7 -11.37 -7.05 6.17
CA ILE A 7 -10.11 -6.31 6.13
C ILE A 7 -8.96 -7.27 6.41
N VAL A 8 -7.93 -7.22 5.60
CA VAL A 8 -6.65 -7.88 5.91
C VAL A 8 -5.58 -6.81 6.06
N THR A 9 -4.90 -6.80 7.19
CA THR A 9 -3.73 -5.94 7.41
C THR A 9 -2.44 -6.74 7.26
N ILE A 10 -1.41 -6.14 6.68
CA ILE A 10 -0.08 -6.71 6.52
C ILE A 10 0.93 -5.68 7.02
N GLU A 11 1.72 -6.03 8.02
CA GLU A 11 2.60 -5.10 8.70
C GLU A 11 3.93 -5.76 9.08
N ASP A 12 5.01 -4.99 9.16
CA ASP A 12 6.29 -5.41 9.75
C ASP A 12 6.28 -5.32 11.28
N THR A 13 5.45 -4.45 11.80
CA THR A 13 5.19 -4.25 13.23
C THR A 13 3.72 -3.94 13.40
N LEU A 14 3.06 -4.56 14.39
CA LEU A 14 1.63 -4.37 14.61
C LEU A 14 1.33 -2.96 15.15
N GLU A 15 0.94 -2.06 14.28
CA GLU A 15 0.60 -0.66 14.59
C GLU A 15 -0.85 -0.33 14.26
N LEU A 16 -1.40 -0.95 13.20
CA LEU A 16 -2.78 -0.73 12.78
C LEU A 16 -3.74 -1.48 13.70
N VAL A 17 -4.73 -0.76 14.20
CA VAL A 17 -5.82 -1.32 15.01
C VAL A 17 -7.15 -0.89 14.39
N PRO A 18 -7.54 -1.45 13.24
CA PRO A 18 -8.82 -1.11 12.62
C PRO A 18 -9.97 -1.48 13.58
N PRO A 19 -10.90 -0.57 13.86
CA PRO A 19 -12.08 -0.86 14.70
C PRO A 19 -13.11 -1.68 13.89
N HIS A 20 -12.69 -2.85 13.41
CA HIS A 20 -13.46 -3.70 12.50
C HIS A 20 -13.47 -5.14 12.97
N LYS A 21 -14.67 -5.76 13.08
CA LYS A 21 -14.81 -7.12 13.62
C LYS A 21 -14.27 -8.21 12.72
N ASN A 22 -14.42 -8.04 11.39
CA ASN A 22 -13.90 -9.00 10.40
C ASN A 22 -12.54 -8.50 9.88
N CYS A 23 -11.53 -8.58 10.75
CA CYS A 23 -10.17 -8.15 10.45
C CYS A 23 -9.18 -9.28 10.72
N VAL A 24 -8.38 -9.62 9.70
CA VAL A 24 -7.24 -10.54 9.82
C VAL A 24 -5.96 -9.71 9.80
N ARG A 25 -5.13 -9.90 10.83
CA ARG A 25 -3.86 -9.15 10.96
C ARG A 25 -2.69 -10.10 10.69
N LEU A 26 -1.92 -9.81 9.67
CA LEU A 26 -0.74 -10.56 9.27
C LEU A 26 0.53 -9.76 9.60
N LEU A 27 1.49 -10.44 10.21
CA LEU A 27 2.77 -9.86 10.60
C LEU A 27 3.89 -10.49 9.81
N ALA A 28 4.65 -9.67 9.09
CA ALA A 28 5.86 -10.12 8.41
C ALA A 28 6.95 -10.49 9.43
N SER A 29 7.65 -11.58 9.17
CA SER A 29 8.73 -12.07 10.03
C SER A 29 10.08 -11.88 9.35
N LYS A 30 10.99 -11.20 10.03
CA LYS A 30 12.37 -11.02 9.54
C LYS A 30 13.22 -12.28 9.64
N GLY A 31 12.65 -13.37 10.17
CA GLY A 31 13.35 -14.60 10.46
C GLY A 31 14.23 -14.48 11.72
N GLY A 32 14.07 -15.40 12.67
CA GLY A 32 15.02 -15.64 13.77
C GLY A 32 15.69 -16.99 13.56
N GLN A 33 16.55 -17.42 14.49
CA GLN A 33 17.34 -18.65 14.38
C GLN A 33 16.55 -19.95 14.14
N SER A 34 15.21 -19.93 14.19
CA SER A 34 14.35 -21.10 14.01
C SER A 34 13.00 -20.82 13.33
N ALA A 35 12.72 -19.60 12.88
CA ALA A 35 11.46 -19.27 12.24
C ALA A 35 11.65 -19.03 10.72
N ALA A 36 10.72 -19.50 9.90
CA ALA A 36 10.70 -19.19 8.48
C ALA A 36 10.59 -17.68 8.26
N LYS A 37 11.41 -17.15 7.36
CA LYS A 37 11.28 -15.76 6.91
C LYS A 37 10.02 -15.65 6.07
N VAL A 38 9.06 -14.84 6.51
CA VAL A 38 7.84 -14.54 5.77
C VAL A 38 7.80 -13.03 5.53
N ASP A 39 8.02 -12.63 4.29
CA ASP A 39 8.04 -11.22 3.91
C ASP A 39 6.63 -10.69 3.54
N ALA A 40 6.54 -9.37 3.37
CA ALA A 40 5.29 -8.69 3.02
C ALA A 40 4.73 -9.18 1.68
N GLN A 41 5.59 -9.51 0.71
CA GLN A 41 5.20 -10.05 -0.59
C GLN A 41 4.44 -11.38 -0.43
N SER A 42 5.02 -12.33 0.30
CA SER A 42 4.42 -13.65 0.53
C SER A 42 3.09 -13.55 1.29
N LEU A 43 3.02 -12.66 2.28
CA LEU A 43 1.78 -12.40 3.02
C LEU A 43 0.70 -11.78 2.15
N LEU A 44 1.08 -10.85 1.29
CA LEU A 44 0.15 -10.22 0.35
C LEU A 44 -0.44 -11.25 -0.61
N GLU A 45 0.38 -12.09 -1.23
CA GLU A 45 -0.08 -13.17 -2.10
C GLU A 45 -1.00 -14.17 -1.38
N ALA A 46 -0.67 -14.53 -0.13
CA ALA A 46 -1.51 -15.40 0.68
C ALA A 46 -2.84 -14.71 1.05
N SER A 47 -2.81 -13.41 1.34
CA SER A 47 -3.99 -12.63 1.74
C SER A 47 -5.06 -12.59 0.65
N LEU A 48 -4.68 -12.57 -0.63
CA LEU A 48 -5.62 -12.59 -1.76
C LEU A 48 -6.51 -13.84 -1.78
N ARG A 49 -6.04 -14.96 -1.20
CA ARG A 49 -6.83 -16.20 -1.04
C ARG A 49 -7.78 -16.17 0.16
N MET A 50 -7.66 -15.17 1.02
CA MET A 50 -8.53 -15.00 2.20
C MET A 50 -9.82 -14.24 1.88
N ARG A 51 -10.04 -13.89 0.60
CA ARG A 51 -11.18 -13.08 0.11
C ARG A 51 -11.28 -11.76 0.88
N PRO A 52 -10.25 -10.91 0.86
CA PRO A 52 -10.34 -9.59 1.44
C PRO A 52 -11.23 -8.68 0.59
N ASP A 53 -12.02 -7.83 1.21
CA ASP A 53 -12.66 -6.71 0.52
C ASP A 53 -11.67 -5.53 0.45
N ARG A 54 -10.83 -5.37 1.48
CA ARG A 54 -9.80 -4.33 1.53
C ARG A 54 -8.49 -4.86 2.11
N LEU A 55 -7.40 -4.39 1.54
CA LEU A 55 -6.05 -4.61 2.01
C LEU A 55 -5.51 -3.33 2.67
N LEU A 56 -4.99 -3.45 3.87
CA LEU A 56 -4.27 -2.37 4.55
C LEU A 56 -2.81 -2.83 4.69
N LEU A 57 -1.95 -2.32 3.83
CA LEU A 57 -0.52 -2.61 3.90
C LEU A 57 0.18 -1.49 4.66
N GLY A 58 0.89 -1.83 5.71
CA GLY A 58 1.54 -0.86 6.60
C GLY A 58 2.44 0.10 5.84
N GLU A 59 3.26 -0.41 4.91
CA GLU A 59 4.15 0.40 4.09
C GLU A 59 4.61 -0.36 2.85
N LEU A 60 4.75 0.35 1.72
CA LEU A 60 5.39 -0.14 0.51
C LEU A 60 6.88 0.24 0.51
N ARG A 61 7.76 -0.76 0.39
CA ARG A 61 9.22 -0.60 0.43
C ARG A 61 9.95 -1.27 -0.72
N GLY A 62 9.34 -2.25 -1.39
CA GLY A 62 10.04 -3.08 -2.39
C GLY A 62 9.12 -3.86 -3.32
N ALA A 63 9.42 -5.14 -3.48
CA ALA A 63 8.80 -6.02 -4.48
C ALA A 63 7.27 -6.17 -4.32
N GLU A 64 6.76 -6.09 -3.10
CA GLU A 64 5.32 -6.15 -2.79
C GLU A 64 4.51 -5.04 -3.46
N THR A 65 5.17 -3.94 -3.87
CA THR A 65 4.51 -2.78 -4.48
C THR A 65 3.71 -3.16 -5.71
N PHE A 66 4.31 -3.88 -6.65
CA PHE A 66 3.62 -4.25 -7.89
C PHE A 66 2.45 -5.21 -7.63
N THR A 67 2.64 -6.19 -6.76
CA THR A 67 1.56 -7.12 -6.37
C THR A 67 0.40 -6.40 -5.68
N PHE A 68 0.69 -5.43 -4.81
CA PHE A 68 -0.33 -4.61 -4.17
C PHE A 68 -1.13 -3.80 -5.20
N LEU A 69 -0.45 -3.15 -6.15
CA LEU A 69 -1.09 -2.39 -7.21
C LEU A 69 -1.99 -3.26 -8.09
N GLN A 70 -1.54 -4.46 -8.45
CA GLN A 70 -2.36 -5.42 -9.18
C GLN A 70 -3.60 -5.84 -8.38
N ALA A 71 -3.45 -6.08 -7.08
CA ALA A 71 -4.56 -6.46 -6.22
C ALA A 71 -5.62 -5.37 -6.14
N ILE A 72 -5.25 -4.09 -5.91
CA ILE A 72 -6.21 -2.99 -5.83
C ILE A 72 -6.88 -2.70 -7.17
N ASN A 73 -6.20 -2.91 -8.29
CA ASN A 73 -6.76 -2.76 -9.63
C ASN A 73 -7.76 -3.88 -9.99
N THR A 74 -7.64 -5.06 -9.37
CA THR A 74 -8.43 -6.26 -9.75
C THR A 74 -9.55 -6.63 -8.80
N GLY A 75 -9.97 -5.76 -7.88
CA GLY A 75 -11.15 -6.04 -7.08
C GLY A 75 -11.08 -5.75 -5.59
N HIS A 76 -10.10 -4.96 -5.14
CA HIS A 76 -9.95 -4.58 -3.73
C HIS A 76 -10.00 -3.03 -3.56
N PRO A 77 -11.12 -2.38 -3.98
CA PRO A 77 -11.21 -0.92 -3.96
C PRO A 77 -11.18 -0.37 -2.53
N GLY A 78 -10.58 0.81 -2.35
CA GLY A 78 -10.47 1.45 -1.05
C GLY A 78 -9.47 0.76 -0.11
N SER A 79 -8.56 -0.05 -0.65
CA SER A 79 -7.35 -0.48 0.03
C SER A 79 -6.43 0.71 0.30
N LEU A 80 -5.62 0.61 1.35
CA LEU A 80 -4.76 1.71 1.81
C LEU A 80 -3.35 1.20 2.07
N THR A 81 -2.38 2.06 1.80
CA THR A 81 -0.98 1.83 2.18
C THR A 81 -0.30 3.15 2.48
N THR A 82 0.93 3.09 2.95
CA THR A 82 1.80 4.24 3.11
C THR A 82 3.08 4.09 2.28
N VAL A 83 3.69 5.22 1.97
CA VAL A 83 5.02 5.30 1.35
C VAL A 83 5.73 6.55 1.86
N HIS A 84 7.01 6.45 2.13
CA HIS A 84 7.81 7.61 2.51
C HIS A 84 8.14 8.45 1.27
N ALA A 85 7.60 9.66 1.22
CA ALA A 85 7.87 10.65 0.18
C ALA A 85 7.70 12.07 0.73
N ASN A 86 8.29 13.05 0.04
CA ASN A 86 8.27 14.45 0.47
C ASN A 86 7.08 15.25 -0.12
N SER A 87 6.36 14.67 -1.05
CA SER A 87 5.15 15.23 -1.67
C SER A 87 4.33 14.12 -2.33
N PRO A 88 3.05 14.36 -2.67
CA PRO A 88 2.24 13.39 -3.39
C PRO A 88 2.83 12.98 -4.74
N ARG A 89 3.39 13.92 -5.51
CA ARG A 89 4.07 13.59 -6.77
C ARG A 89 5.31 12.74 -6.55
N ALA A 90 6.11 13.05 -5.53
CA ALA A 90 7.26 12.23 -5.17
C ALA A 90 6.87 10.82 -4.71
N ALA A 91 5.66 10.63 -4.15
CA ALA A 91 5.14 9.31 -3.85
C ALA A 91 4.92 8.47 -5.12
N TYR A 92 4.31 9.03 -6.17
CA TYR A 92 4.17 8.35 -7.46
C TYR A 92 5.53 7.98 -8.07
N GLU A 93 6.49 8.91 -8.06
CA GLU A 93 7.85 8.67 -8.56
C GLU A 93 8.54 7.52 -7.81
N ARG A 94 8.39 7.48 -6.49
CA ARG A 94 8.96 6.43 -5.66
C ARG A 94 8.29 5.08 -5.92
N LEU A 95 6.97 5.04 -6.05
CA LEU A 95 6.23 3.83 -6.39
C LEU A 95 6.61 3.33 -7.80
N ALA A 96 6.75 4.24 -8.78
CA ALA A 96 7.19 3.88 -10.12
C ALA A 96 8.58 3.22 -10.11
N LEU A 97 9.51 3.77 -9.32
CA LEU A 97 10.84 3.17 -9.15
C LEU A 97 10.77 1.75 -8.58
N MET A 98 9.95 1.52 -7.54
CA MET A 98 9.76 0.19 -6.95
C MET A 98 9.16 -0.81 -7.94
N VAL A 99 8.15 -0.38 -8.73
CA VAL A 99 7.55 -1.20 -9.79
C VAL A 99 8.59 -1.56 -10.85
N MET A 100 9.38 -0.62 -11.32
CA MET A 100 10.44 -0.88 -12.31
C MET A 100 11.50 -1.84 -11.76
N GLN A 101 11.84 -1.75 -10.47
CA GLN A 101 12.79 -2.66 -9.80
C GLN A 101 12.25 -4.09 -9.64
N SER A 102 10.94 -4.30 -9.72
CA SER A 102 10.35 -5.65 -9.71
C SER A 102 10.52 -6.43 -11.02
N GLY A 103 11.20 -5.86 -12.02
CA GLY A 103 11.48 -6.50 -13.30
C GLY A 103 10.39 -6.35 -14.36
N VAL A 104 9.45 -5.44 -14.16
CA VAL A 104 8.41 -5.13 -15.16
C VAL A 104 9.04 -4.41 -16.34
N SER A 105 8.77 -4.91 -17.55
CA SER A 105 9.28 -4.35 -18.81
C SER A 105 8.39 -3.22 -19.33
N LEU A 106 8.09 -2.24 -18.50
CA LEU A 106 7.32 -1.03 -18.86
C LEU A 106 8.20 0.20 -18.76
N GLY A 107 7.95 1.18 -19.62
CA GLY A 107 8.58 2.50 -19.53
C GLY A 107 8.10 3.27 -18.29
N LYS A 108 8.94 4.19 -17.79
CA LYS A 108 8.58 5.00 -16.61
C LYS A 108 7.26 5.75 -16.80
N ALA A 109 7.03 6.30 -17.99
CA ALA A 109 5.80 7.04 -18.30
C ALA A 109 4.57 6.15 -18.21
N ASP A 110 4.64 4.91 -18.72
CA ASP A 110 3.53 3.95 -18.67
C ASP A 110 3.24 3.51 -17.22
N VAL A 111 4.30 3.33 -16.42
CA VAL A 111 4.15 3.00 -15.00
C VAL A 111 3.50 4.15 -14.24
N LEU A 112 3.88 5.40 -14.49
CA LEU A 112 3.28 6.56 -13.84
C LEU A 112 1.79 6.71 -14.23
N ALA A 113 1.45 6.55 -15.51
CA ALA A 113 0.07 6.57 -15.97
C ALA A 113 -0.78 5.47 -15.29
N TYR A 114 -0.24 4.26 -15.19
CA TYR A 114 -0.89 3.15 -14.47
C TYR A 114 -1.10 3.47 -12.97
N LEU A 115 -0.10 4.06 -12.32
CA LEU A 115 -0.19 4.46 -10.92
C LEU A 115 -1.29 5.51 -10.68
N GLU A 116 -1.39 6.51 -11.55
CA GLU A 116 -2.43 7.56 -11.47
C GLU A 116 -3.84 7.00 -11.68
N GLU A 117 -3.99 5.97 -12.53
CA GLU A 117 -5.26 5.27 -12.71
C GLU A 117 -5.65 4.45 -11.48
N VAL A 118 -4.69 3.75 -10.87
CA VAL A 118 -4.94 2.78 -9.79
C VAL A 118 -4.98 3.44 -8.42
N ILE A 119 -4.24 4.54 -8.23
CA ILE A 119 -4.18 5.30 -6.97
C ILE A 119 -4.79 6.68 -7.19
N PRO A 120 -6.10 6.84 -7.06
CA PRO A 120 -6.77 8.10 -7.38
C PRO A 120 -6.54 9.21 -6.35
N VAL A 121 -6.07 8.88 -5.14
CA VAL A 121 -5.89 9.86 -4.06
C VAL A 121 -4.59 9.59 -3.30
N VAL A 122 -3.78 10.64 -3.15
CA VAL A 122 -2.60 10.63 -2.29
C VAL A 122 -2.74 11.72 -1.24
N VAL A 123 -2.60 11.34 0.03
CA VAL A 123 -2.68 12.26 1.17
C VAL A 123 -1.28 12.43 1.76
N GLN A 124 -0.74 13.64 1.69
CA GLN A 124 0.53 13.99 2.31
C GLN A 124 0.32 14.39 3.76
N LEU A 125 1.02 13.69 4.64
CA LEU A 125 1.08 14.02 6.06
C LEU A 125 2.34 14.85 6.35
N GLY A 126 2.17 15.89 7.18
CA GLY A 126 3.24 16.75 7.62
C GLY A 126 3.23 16.97 9.14
N ARG A 127 4.14 17.81 9.59
CA ARG A 127 4.17 18.30 10.98
C ARG A 127 4.22 19.82 10.98
N GLU A 128 3.36 20.43 11.79
CA GLU A 128 3.35 21.85 12.02
C GLU A 128 3.18 22.11 13.53
N ASN A 129 4.07 22.89 14.11
CA ASN A 129 4.10 23.21 15.55
C ASN A 129 3.99 21.96 16.46
N GLY A 130 4.67 20.86 16.07
CA GLY A 130 4.65 19.58 16.80
C GLY A 130 3.44 18.68 16.53
N ASN A 131 2.41 19.17 15.87
CA ASN A 131 1.20 18.42 15.54
C ASN A 131 1.35 17.75 14.17
N ARG A 132 0.69 16.57 14.01
CA ARG A 132 0.52 15.92 12.70
C ARG A 132 -0.63 16.59 11.98
N ILE A 133 -0.41 16.97 10.73
CA ILE A 133 -1.41 17.59 9.85
C ILE A 133 -1.47 16.88 8.52
N VAL A 134 -2.58 17.05 7.82
CA VAL A 134 -2.66 16.80 6.38
C VAL A 134 -2.19 18.08 5.69
N SER A 135 -1.04 18.02 5.02
CA SER A 135 -0.44 19.19 4.36
C SER A 135 -0.90 19.33 2.91
N GLU A 136 -1.25 18.21 2.26
CA GLU A 136 -1.67 18.22 0.84
C GLU A 136 -2.53 16.99 0.55
N ILE A 137 -3.50 17.13 -0.36
CA ILE A 137 -4.25 16.01 -0.94
C ILE A 137 -4.20 16.17 -2.46
N LEU A 138 -3.66 15.17 -3.14
CA LEU A 138 -3.63 15.09 -4.60
C LEU A 138 -4.70 14.11 -5.07
N PHE A 139 -5.52 14.55 -6.02
CA PHE A 139 -6.44 13.69 -6.77
C PHE A 139 -5.86 13.46 -8.16
N ALA A 140 -5.63 12.20 -8.53
CA ALA A 140 -5.15 11.86 -9.87
C ALA A 140 -6.16 12.31 -10.93
N GLY A 141 -5.66 12.80 -12.07
CA GLY A 141 -6.52 13.30 -13.17
C GLY A 141 -7.05 14.72 -12.99
N ASN A 142 -6.86 15.37 -11.86
CA ASN A 142 -7.13 16.78 -11.66
C ASN A 142 -5.84 17.61 -11.80
N GLU A 143 -5.35 17.77 -13.01
CA GLU A 143 -4.48 18.90 -13.32
C GLU A 143 -5.40 20.11 -13.54
N GLY A 144 -5.58 20.91 -12.47
CA GLY A 144 -6.19 22.24 -12.54
C GLY A 144 -5.20 23.26 -13.05
#